data_5be0b403a644e6493b3699dee205d775
#
_entry.id   5be0b403a644e6493b3699dee205d775
#
_cell.length_a   1.000
_cell.length_b   1.000
_cell.length_c   1.000
_cell.angle_alpha   90.00
_cell.angle_beta   90.00
_cell.angle_gamma   90.00
#
_symmetry.space_group_name_H-M   'P 1'
#
loop_
_entity.id
_entity.type
_entity.pdbx_description
1 polymer ?
#
loop_
_entity_poly.entity_id
_entity_poly.type
_entity_poly.pdbx_seq_one_letter_code
_entity_poly.pdbx_strand_id
1 'polypeptide(L)'
;MLELRNVSKVVGGEAHLRDVSLTLQHGSLNVLLGPTLSGKTSLMRLMAGLDQPTSGTVFFDGTDVTGQPVQKRNVAMVYQQFINYPAMTVYENIASPLRVAGRDRETIDRQVRRAAELLRLTPYLDRTPLNLSGGQQQRTALARAMVKNAGLVLLDEPLANLDYKLREELRAELPRIFAESGAIFVYATTEPHEALLLGGHTATLSEGRVTQFGPTVEVFRRPADLVTARTFSDPPLNTVEADLSGGAFHLHGGAVVPAPQGVPDGRYTIGFQPHHLSLSRPGPAAAGLRARVGVSEITGSETFVHLAHAGERWVLLAHGIHHLETGAEIEVFVDTRHLMLFDAAGRAVAAPAMASA
;
A
#
# COMPACT_ATOMS: atom_id res chain seq x y z
N MET A 1 -14.93 -6.46 -15.16
CA MET A 1 -13.86 -5.45 -15.29
C MET A 1 -14.38 -4.12 -14.79
N LEU A 2 -13.65 -3.44 -13.91
CA LEU A 2 -13.93 -2.05 -13.51
C LEU A 2 -12.92 -1.12 -14.21
N GLU A 3 -13.43 -0.06 -14.84
CA GLU A 3 -12.58 0.89 -15.56
C GLU A 3 -12.95 2.32 -15.18
N LEU A 4 -11.95 3.10 -14.81
CA LEU A 4 -12.05 4.54 -14.59
C LEU A 4 -11.32 5.24 -15.74
N ARG A 5 -11.95 6.25 -16.36
CA ARG A 5 -11.37 7.02 -17.45
C ARG A 5 -11.36 8.50 -17.09
N ASN A 6 -10.15 9.05 -16.92
CA ASN A 6 -9.88 10.46 -16.65
C ASN A 6 -10.73 11.04 -15.50
N VAL A 7 -10.90 10.24 -14.43
CA VAL A 7 -11.76 10.56 -13.31
C VAL A 7 -11.10 11.60 -12.40
N SER A 8 -11.81 12.72 -12.19
CA SER A 8 -11.40 13.75 -11.23
C SER A 8 -12.51 14.02 -10.23
N LYS A 9 -12.13 14.42 -9.01
CA LYS A 9 -13.06 14.80 -7.94
C LYS A 9 -12.60 16.05 -7.25
N VAL A 10 -13.45 17.07 -7.26
CA VAL A 10 -13.25 18.32 -6.54
C VAL A 10 -14.34 18.46 -5.48
N VAL A 11 -13.96 18.81 -4.26
CA VAL A 11 -14.87 19.03 -3.13
C VAL A 11 -14.45 20.33 -2.45
N GLY A 12 -15.39 21.28 -2.31
CA GLY A 12 -15.09 22.55 -1.66
C GLY A 12 -13.99 23.39 -2.33
N GLY A 13 -13.73 23.17 -3.63
CA GLY A 13 -12.63 23.82 -4.36
C GLY A 13 -11.31 23.06 -4.31
N GLU A 14 -11.18 22.03 -3.48
CA GLU A 14 -9.98 21.19 -3.38
C GLU A 14 -10.09 19.95 -4.25
N ALA A 15 -9.04 19.64 -4.99
CA ALA A 15 -8.98 18.47 -5.87
C ALA A 15 -8.54 17.24 -5.06
N HIS A 16 -9.50 16.36 -4.75
CA HIS A 16 -9.26 15.09 -4.08
C HIS A 16 -8.73 14.01 -5.01
N LEU A 17 -9.12 14.06 -6.30
CA LEU A 17 -8.61 13.18 -7.35
C LEU A 17 -8.38 14.01 -8.62
N ARG A 18 -7.32 13.66 -9.35
CA ARG A 18 -6.86 14.38 -10.54
C ARG A 18 -6.55 13.39 -11.66
N ASP A 19 -7.43 13.34 -12.65
CA ASP A 19 -7.22 12.61 -13.91
C ASP A 19 -6.83 11.14 -13.73
N VAL A 20 -7.56 10.41 -12.87
CA VAL A 20 -7.28 9.02 -12.57
C VAL A 20 -7.86 8.13 -13.65
N SER A 21 -6.99 7.35 -14.32
CA SER A 21 -7.36 6.28 -15.24
C SER A 21 -6.81 4.96 -14.73
N LEU A 22 -7.67 3.95 -14.57
CA LEU A 22 -7.33 2.69 -13.94
C LEU A 22 -8.25 1.57 -14.43
N THR A 23 -7.69 0.40 -14.74
CA THR A 23 -8.46 -0.77 -15.17
C THR A 23 -8.18 -1.96 -14.27
N LEU A 24 -9.22 -2.49 -13.62
CA LEU A 24 -9.16 -3.61 -12.68
C LEU A 24 -9.91 -4.80 -13.25
N GLN A 25 -9.26 -5.97 -13.26
CA GLN A 25 -9.82 -7.19 -13.85
C GLN A 25 -10.61 -8.02 -12.82
N HIS A 26 -11.58 -8.82 -13.28
CA HIS A 26 -12.23 -9.82 -12.43
C HIS A 26 -11.21 -10.80 -11.85
N GLY A 27 -11.45 -11.24 -10.61
CA GLY A 27 -10.57 -12.16 -9.90
C GLY A 27 -9.22 -11.54 -9.49
N SER A 28 -9.04 -10.22 -9.67
CA SER A 28 -7.80 -9.55 -9.28
C SER A 28 -7.89 -8.92 -7.89
N LEU A 29 -6.76 -8.97 -7.20
CA LEU A 29 -6.50 -8.17 -6.01
C LEU A 29 -5.69 -6.94 -6.39
N ASN A 30 -6.20 -5.77 -6.04
CA ASN A 30 -5.60 -4.48 -6.35
C ASN A 30 -5.42 -3.68 -5.06
N VAL A 31 -4.20 -3.32 -4.76
CA VAL A 31 -3.86 -2.51 -3.60
C VAL A 31 -3.79 -1.04 -4.01
N LEU A 32 -4.45 -0.17 -3.26
CA LEU A 32 -4.26 1.28 -3.34
C LEU A 32 -3.29 1.66 -2.21
N LEU A 33 -2.05 1.93 -2.56
CA LEU A 33 -1.00 2.30 -1.61
C LEU A 33 -0.73 3.80 -1.67
N GLY A 34 -0.66 4.44 -0.52
CA GLY A 34 -0.29 5.86 -0.45
C GLY A 34 -0.48 6.44 0.94
N PRO A 35 0.13 7.57 1.24
CA PRO A 35 -0.01 8.23 2.54
C PRO A 35 -1.46 8.64 2.83
N THR A 36 -1.73 9.00 4.08
CA THR A 36 -3.02 9.61 4.45
C THR A 36 -3.27 10.83 3.57
N LEU A 37 -4.54 11.04 3.15
CA LEU A 37 -4.97 12.11 2.25
C LEU A 37 -4.48 11.98 0.79
N SER A 38 -3.88 10.88 0.37
CA SER A 38 -3.48 10.68 -1.04
C SER A 38 -4.65 10.47 -2.00
N GLY A 39 -5.89 10.30 -1.51
CA GLY A 39 -7.10 10.12 -2.32
C GLY A 39 -7.66 8.70 -2.37
N LYS A 40 -7.08 7.72 -1.64
CA LYS A 40 -7.52 6.30 -1.63
C LYS A 40 -9.01 6.15 -1.34
N THR A 41 -9.47 6.67 -0.20
CA THR A 41 -10.89 6.60 0.20
C THR A 41 -11.80 7.29 -0.81
N SER A 42 -11.41 8.47 -1.34
CA SER A 42 -12.17 9.18 -2.38
C SER A 42 -12.31 8.35 -3.65
N LEU A 43 -11.24 7.69 -4.08
CA LEU A 43 -11.22 6.81 -5.25
C LEU A 43 -12.16 5.61 -5.04
N MET A 44 -12.10 4.97 -3.87
CA MET A 44 -12.97 3.84 -3.53
C MET A 44 -14.45 4.25 -3.47
N ARG A 45 -14.76 5.43 -2.94
CA ARG A 45 -16.15 5.97 -2.89
C ARG A 45 -16.72 6.20 -4.30
N LEU A 46 -15.89 6.65 -5.25
CA LEU A 46 -16.28 6.75 -6.66
C LEU A 46 -16.50 5.37 -7.30
N MET A 47 -15.60 4.40 -7.07
CA MET A 47 -15.76 3.03 -7.53
C MET A 47 -17.06 2.40 -6.99
N ALA A 48 -17.39 2.67 -5.72
CA ALA A 48 -18.62 2.20 -5.09
C ALA A 48 -19.89 2.87 -5.62
N GLY A 49 -19.79 4.06 -6.22
CA GLY A 49 -20.94 4.90 -6.58
C GLY A 49 -21.58 5.60 -5.39
N LEU A 50 -20.83 5.82 -4.34
CA LEU A 50 -21.22 6.62 -3.17
C LEU A 50 -21.04 8.12 -3.45
N ASP A 51 -20.03 8.44 -4.25
CA ASP A 51 -19.78 9.78 -4.76
C ASP A 51 -19.83 9.77 -6.30
N GLN A 52 -20.10 10.93 -6.88
CA GLN A 52 -20.01 11.16 -8.31
C GLN A 52 -18.69 11.88 -8.63
N PRO A 53 -18.00 11.54 -9.72
CA PRO A 53 -16.87 12.32 -10.19
C PRO A 53 -17.29 13.70 -10.66
N THR A 54 -16.38 14.68 -10.57
CA THR A 54 -16.57 16.01 -11.15
C THR A 54 -16.40 15.96 -12.68
N SER A 55 -15.49 15.09 -13.15
CA SER A 55 -15.27 14.78 -14.57
C SER A 55 -14.78 13.35 -14.73
N GLY A 56 -14.84 12.84 -15.96
CA GLY A 56 -14.48 11.46 -16.28
C GLY A 56 -15.64 10.49 -16.09
N THR A 57 -15.41 9.21 -16.36
CA THR A 57 -16.43 8.16 -16.39
C THR A 57 -15.96 6.89 -15.69
N VAL A 58 -16.91 6.14 -15.13
CA VAL A 58 -16.70 4.85 -14.48
C VAL A 58 -17.51 3.79 -15.19
N PHE A 59 -16.84 2.74 -15.67
CA PHE A 59 -17.48 1.60 -16.33
C PHE A 59 -17.35 0.34 -15.46
N PHE A 60 -18.41 -0.45 -15.44
CA PHE A 60 -18.39 -1.80 -14.87
C PHE A 60 -18.91 -2.77 -15.93
N ASP A 61 -18.07 -3.74 -16.31
CA ASP A 61 -18.33 -4.70 -17.39
C ASP A 61 -18.83 -4.04 -18.70
N GLY A 62 -18.15 -2.96 -19.08
CA GLY A 62 -18.45 -2.21 -20.29
C GLY A 62 -19.69 -1.28 -20.19
N THR A 63 -20.43 -1.33 -19.09
CA THR A 63 -21.58 -0.47 -18.84
C THR A 63 -21.15 0.79 -18.09
N ASP A 64 -21.54 1.97 -18.58
CA ASP A 64 -21.34 3.23 -17.86
C ASP A 64 -22.19 3.25 -16.59
N VAL A 65 -21.52 3.30 -15.44
CA VAL A 65 -22.16 3.35 -14.13
C VAL A 65 -21.90 4.67 -13.39
N THR A 66 -21.36 5.68 -14.05
CA THR A 66 -20.91 6.95 -13.47
C THR A 66 -21.95 7.60 -12.56
N GLY A 67 -23.17 7.77 -13.03
CA GLY A 67 -24.29 8.35 -12.27
C GLY A 67 -25.16 7.32 -11.54
N GLN A 68 -24.83 6.02 -11.61
CA GLN A 68 -25.67 4.98 -11.02
C GLN A 68 -25.51 4.95 -9.49
N PRO A 69 -26.61 5.02 -8.72
CA PRO A 69 -26.55 4.98 -7.26
C PRO A 69 -26.05 3.61 -6.76
N VAL A 70 -25.36 3.61 -5.62
CA VAL A 70 -24.74 2.42 -5.01
C VAL A 70 -25.71 1.25 -4.81
N GLN A 71 -27.00 1.52 -4.54
CA GLN A 71 -28.03 0.50 -4.34
C GLN A 71 -28.26 -0.38 -5.58
N LYS A 72 -27.94 0.16 -6.77
CA LYS A 72 -28.05 -0.57 -8.06
C LYS A 72 -26.73 -1.22 -8.49
N ARG A 73 -25.65 -1.05 -7.71
CA ARG A 73 -24.35 -1.65 -7.99
C ARG A 73 -24.13 -2.89 -7.13
N ASN A 74 -23.55 -3.91 -7.73
CA ASN A 74 -23.14 -5.12 -6.99
C ASN A 74 -21.79 -4.90 -6.31
N VAL A 75 -21.75 -4.05 -5.27
CA VAL A 75 -20.54 -3.65 -4.55
C VAL A 75 -20.68 -3.90 -3.05
N ALA A 76 -19.60 -4.33 -2.40
CA ALA A 76 -19.45 -4.34 -0.96
C ALA A 76 -18.32 -3.38 -0.56
N MET A 77 -18.50 -2.61 0.50
CA MET A 77 -17.47 -1.71 1.02
C MET A 77 -17.35 -1.83 2.53
N VAL A 78 -16.13 -2.00 3.01
CA VAL A 78 -15.74 -1.90 4.40
C VAL A 78 -15.00 -0.58 4.56
N TYR A 79 -15.54 0.30 5.39
CA TYR A 79 -14.93 1.60 5.69
C TYR A 79 -13.88 1.46 6.79
N GLN A 80 -12.94 2.37 6.82
CA GLN A 80 -11.98 2.51 7.92
C GLN A 80 -12.68 2.66 9.28
N GLN A 81 -13.78 3.40 9.33
CA GLN A 81 -14.73 3.39 10.46
C GLN A 81 -15.74 2.28 10.21
N PHE A 82 -15.54 1.12 10.84
CA PHE A 82 -16.42 -0.03 10.67
C PHE A 82 -17.85 0.29 11.10
N ILE A 83 -18.73 0.43 10.13
CA ILE A 83 -20.14 0.72 10.33
C ILE A 83 -20.90 -0.60 10.50
N ASN A 84 -21.35 -0.88 11.73
CA ASN A 84 -22.25 -2.00 12.03
C ASN A 84 -23.65 -1.48 12.37
N TYR A 85 -24.65 -2.32 12.20
CA TYR A 85 -26.02 -2.03 12.65
C TYR A 85 -26.10 -2.22 14.18
N PRO A 86 -26.24 -1.15 14.98
CA PRO A 86 -26.03 -1.21 16.43
C PRO A 86 -27.12 -2.00 17.16
N ALA A 87 -28.34 -2.06 16.59
CA ALA A 87 -29.48 -2.78 17.15
C ALA A 87 -29.53 -4.26 16.77
N MET A 88 -28.64 -4.71 15.86
CA MET A 88 -28.56 -6.09 15.40
C MET A 88 -27.43 -6.82 16.10
N THR A 89 -27.60 -8.11 16.37
CA THR A 89 -26.51 -8.98 16.82
C THR A 89 -25.43 -9.13 15.75
N VAL A 90 -24.27 -9.69 16.09
CA VAL A 90 -23.21 -10.04 15.11
C VAL A 90 -23.77 -10.96 14.03
N TYR A 91 -24.53 -12.00 14.45
CA TYR A 91 -25.18 -12.90 13.50
C TYR A 91 -26.09 -12.14 12.52
N GLU A 92 -26.94 -11.26 13.03
CA GLU A 92 -27.87 -10.49 12.21
C GLU A 92 -27.17 -9.48 11.30
N ASN A 93 -26.09 -8.84 11.79
CA ASN A 93 -25.25 -7.98 10.98
C ASN A 93 -24.70 -8.75 9.78
N ILE A 94 -24.09 -9.92 10.01
CA ILE A 94 -23.53 -10.76 8.95
C ILE A 94 -24.63 -11.27 8.02
N ALA A 95 -25.78 -11.70 8.56
CA ALA A 95 -26.91 -12.22 7.79
C ALA A 95 -27.60 -11.16 6.92
N SER A 96 -27.47 -9.87 7.26
CA SER A 96 -28.27 -8.79 6.65
C SER A 96 -28.21 -8.76 5.11
N PRO A 97 -27.04 -8.82 4.42
CA PRO A 97 -27.00 -8.79 2.97
C PRO A 97 -27.60 -10.03 2.32
N LEU A 98 -27.53 -11.19 2.99
CA LEU A 98 -28.10 -12.44 2.50
C LEU A 98 -29.63 -12.43 2.61
N ARG A 99 -30.19 -11.83 3.67
CA ARG A 99 -31.63 -11.59 3.82
C ARG A 99 -32.16 -10.67 2.74
N VAL A 100 -31.45 -9.56 2.48
CA VAL A 100 -31.80 -8.63 1.39
C VAL A 100 -31.75 -9.31 0.02
N ALA A 101 -30.81 -10.24 -0.18
CA ALA A 101 -30.72 -11.05 -1.39
C ALA A 101 -31.74 -12.19 -1.49
N GLY A 102 -32.66 -12.31 -0.51
CA GLY A 102 -33.72 -13.32 -0.51
C GLY A 102 -33.24 -14.77 -0.34
N ARG A 103 -32.06 -14.97 0.29
CA ARG A 103 -31.54 -16.33 0.52
C ARG A 103 -32.36 -17.05 1.58
N ASP A 104 -32.45 -18.36 1.43
CA ASP A 104 -33.15 -19.23 2.40
C ASP A 104 -32.40 -19.29 3.73
N ARG A 105 -33.12 -19.68 4.78
CA ARG A 105 -32.60 -19.67 6.16
C ARG A 105 -31.41 -20.61 6.37
N GLU A 106 -31.39 -21.76 5.72
CA GLU A 106 -30.30 -22.74 5.83
C GLU A 106 -29.01 -22.20 5.19
N THR A 107 -29.13 -21.61 4.00
CA THR A 107 -28.03 -20.96 3.32
C THR A 107 -27.47 -19.78 4.13
N ILE A 108 -28.35 -18.96 4.72
CA ILE A 108 -27.94 -17.84 5.59
C ILE A 108 -27.14 -18.38 6.78
N ASP A 109 -27.67 -19.35 7.53
CA ASP A 109 -27.01 -19.89 8.73
C ASP A 109 -25.63 -20.47 8.38
N ARG A 110 -25.54 -21.27 7.32
CA ARG A 110 -24.29 -21.87 6.85
C ARG A 110 -23.23 -20.81 6.50
N GLN A 111 -23.61 -19.78 5.73
CA GLN A 111 -22.67 -18.73 5.30
C GLN A 111 -22.26 -17.82 6.46
N VAL A 112 -23.18 -17.47 7.36
CA VAL A 112 -22.88 -16.68 8.55
C VAL A 112 -21.89 -17.42 9.46
N ARG A 113 -22.13 -18.71 9.75
CA ARG A 113 -21.23 -19.50 10.61
C ARG A 113 -19.87 -19.67 9.99
N ARG A 114 -19.78 -19.95 8.69
CA ARG A 114 -18.48 -20.04 7.97
C ARG A 114 -17.69 -18.73 8.05
N ALA A 115 -18.34 -17.59 7.82
CA ALA A 115 -17.68 -16.29 7.92
C ALA A 115 -17.30 -15.95 9.38
N ALA A 116 -18.14 -16.31 10.35
CA ALA A 116 -17.86 -16.10 11.76
C ALA A 116 -16.71 -16.97 12.26
N GLU A 117 -16.59 -18.20 11.81
CA GLU A 117 -15.47 -19.10 12.14
C GLU A 117 -14.16 -18.55 11.59
N LEU A 118 -14.11 -18.19 10.30
CA LEU A 118 -12.94 -17.62 9.65
C LEU A 118 -12.43 -16.36 10.35
N LEU A 119 -13.35 -15.50 10.81
CA LEU A 119 -13.05 -14.23 11.46
C LEU A 119 -13.07 -14.33 13.01
N ARG A 120 -13.11 -15.55 13.57
CA ARG A 120 -13.11 -15.81 15.01
C ARG A 120 -14.20 -15.03 15.76
N LEU A 121 -15.40 -14.97 15.16
CA LEU A 121 -16.59 -14.31 15.71
C LEU A 121 -17.59 -15.27 16.31
N THR A 122 -17.41 -16.58 16.17
CA THR A 122 -18.35 -17.61 16.64
C THR A 122 -18.81 -17.41 18.10
N PRO A 123 -17.92 -17.07 19.07
CA PRO A 123 -18.33 -16.85 20.46
C PRO A 123 -19.14 -15.57 20.70
N TYR A 124 -19.24 -14.72 19.69
CA TYR A 124 -19.81 -13.37 19.80
C TYR A 124 -21.10 -13.21 18.97
N LEU A 125 -21.58 -14.25 18.29
CA LEU A 125 -22.69 -14.18 17.35
C LEU A 125 -23.97 -13.57 17.94
N ASP A 126 -24.23 -13.80 19.22
CA ASP A 126 -25.42 -13.29 19.91
C ASP A 126 -25.22 -11.89 20.54
N ARG A 127 -24.04 -11.33 20.46
CA ARG A 127 -23.74 -9.99 20.99
C ARG A 127 -24.10 -8.89 20.00
N THR A 128 -24.49 -7.73 20.53
CA THR A 128 -24.62 -6.50 19.72
C THR A 128 -23.26 -5.78 19.59
N PRO A 129 -23.06 -4.94 18.57
CA PRO A 129 -21.81 -4.18 18.35
C PRO A 129 -21.35 -3.38 19.55
N LEU A 130 -22.24 -2.83 20.36
CA LEU A 130 -21.89 -2.07 21.56
C LEU A 130 -21.15 -2.91 22.63
N ASN A 131 -21.32 -4.23 22.59
CA ASN A 131 -20.69 -5.20 23.50
C ASN A 131 -19.45 -5.87 22.88
N LEU A 132 -18.86 -5.27 21.84
CA LEU A 132 -17.71 -5.78 21.12
C LEU A 132 -16.53 -4.81 21.23
N SER A 133 -15.30 -5.36 21.24
CA SER A 133 -14.10 -4.55 21.02
C SER A 133 -14.07 -3.98 19.60
N GLY A 134 -13.26 -2.92 19.37
CA GLY A 134 -13.09 -2.32 18.03
C GLY A 134 -12.70 -3.36 16.98
N GLY A 135 -11.75 -4.25 17.28
CA GLY A 135 -11.34 -5.31 16.36
C GLY A 135 -12.45 -6.34 16.08
N GLN A 136 -13.34 -6.65 17.06
CA GLN A 136 -14.50 -7.50 16.84
C GLN A 136 -15.55 -6.83 15.96
N GLN A 137 -15.77 -5.52 16.14
CA GLN A 137 -16.66 -4.73 15.27
C GLN A 137 -16.14 -4.68 13.83
N GLN A 138 -14.84 -4.48 13.63
CA GLN A 138 -14.20 -4.47 12.33
C GLN A 138 -14.36 -5.81 11.61
N ARG A 139 -14.09 -6.92 12.32
CA ARG A 139 -14.30 -8.28 11.79
C ARG A 139 -15.76 -8.54 11.42
N THR A 140 -16.71 -8.02 12.18
CA THR A 140 -18.15 -8.12 11.88
C THR A 140 -18.48 -7.41 10.56
N ALA A 141 -17.93 -6.21 10.34
CA ALA A 141 -18.10 -5.49 9.07
C ALA A 141 -17.44 -6.22 7.89
N LEU A 142 -16.27 -6.81 8.10
CA LEU A 142 -15.59 -7.62 7.09
C LEU A 142 -16.38 -8.89 6.75
N ALA A 143 -16.87 -9.62 7.75
CA ALA A 143 -17.73 -10.80 7.56
C ALA A 143 -18.98 -10.47 6.72
N ARG A 144 -19.60 -9.33 7.00
CA ARG A 144 -20.77 -8.86 6.25
C ARG A 144 -20.43 -8.57 4.78
N ALA A 145 -19.28 -7.99 4.50
CA ALA A 145 -18.83 -7.75 3.13
C ALA A 145 -18.55 -9.05 2.38
N MET A 146 -17.95 -10.04 3.05
CA MET A 146 -17.60 -11.33 2.47
C MET A 146 -18.84 -12.15 2.07
N VAL A 147 -19.86 -12.23 2.93
CA VAL A 147 -21.07 -13.02 2.62
C VAL A 147 -21.95 -12.39 1.55
N LYS A 148 -21.74 -11.10 1.22
CA LYS A 148 -22.52 -10.41 0.18
C LYS A 148 -22.30 -10.98 -1.21
N ASN A 149 -21.15 -11.62 -1.46
CA ASN A 149 -20.77 -12.14 -2.77
C ASN A 149 -20.88 -11.08 -3.88
N ALA A 150 -20.31 -9.91 -3.61
CA ALA A 150 -20.34 -8.79 -4.52
C ALA A 150 -19.30 -8.94 -5.65
N GLY A 151 -19.59 -8.43 -6.85
CA GLY A 151 -18.63 -8.40 -7.96
C GLY A 151 -17.46 -7.44 -7.77
N LEU A 152 -17.64 -6.44 -6.88
CA LEU A 152 -16.61 -5.48 -6.46
C LEU A 152 -16.59 -5.40 -4.94
N VAL A 153 -15.44 -5.63 -4.33
CA VAL A 153 -15.24 -5.56 -2.86
C VAL A 153 -14.16 -4.53 -2.57
N LEU A 154 -14.52 -3.52 -1.80
CA LEU A 154 -13.67 -2.39 -1.44
C LEU A 154 -13.38 -2.42 0.05
N LEU A 155 -12.11 -2.46 0.42
CA LEU A 155 -11.64 -2.60 1.80
C LEU A 155 -10.72 -1.42 2.16
N ASP A 156 -11.21 -0.50 2.98
CA ASP A 156 -10.46 0.70 3.40
C ASP A 156 -9.78 0.45 4.74
N GLU A 157 -8.48 0.19 4.72
CA GLU A 157 -7.64 -0.16 5.86
C GLU A 157 -8.26 -1.25 6.77
N PRO A 158 -8.67 -2.40 6.21
CA PRO A 158 -9.54 -3.35 6.92
C PRO A 158 -8.87 -4.09 8.07
N LEU A 159 -7.56 -3.98 8.25
CA LEU A 159 -6.79 -4.67 9.29
C LEU A 159 -6.14 -3.72 10.31
N ALA A 160 -6.29 -2.40 10.18
CA ALA A 160 -5.57 -1.40 10.97
C ALA A 160 -5.78 -1.53 12.49
N ASN A 161 -7.00 -1.91 12.94
CA ASN A 161 -7.36 -1.96 14.36
C ASN A 161 -7.36 -3.39 14.95
N LEU A 162 -6.70 -4.34 14.28
CA LEU A 162 -6.58 -5.71 14.75
C LEU A 162 -5.29 -5.90 15.57
N ASP A 163 -5.35 -6.83 16.52
CA ASP A 163 -4.14 -7.32 17.18
C ASP A 163 -3.19 -7.99 16.18
N TYR A 164 -1.90 -7.97 16.48
CA TYR A 164 -0.84 -8.45 15.59
C TYR A 164 -1.08 -9.88 15.09
N LYS A 165 -1.39 -10.81 16.00
CA LYS A 165 -1.54 -12.23 15.66
C LYS A 165 -2.67 -12.45 14.66
N LEU A 166 -3.83 -11.84 14.90
CA LEU A 166 -4.98 -11.95 14.03
C LEU A 166 -4.76 -11.25 12.69
N ARG A 167 -4.06 -10.10 12.70
CA ARG A 167 -3.69 -9.38 11.48
C ARG A 167 -2.87 -10.27 10.55
N GLU A 168 -1.83 -10.95 11.08
CA GLU A 168 -1.00 -11.89 10.33
C GLU A 168 -1.80 -13.07 9.77
N GLU A 169 -2.67 -13.67 10.59
CA GLU A 169 -3.53 -14.77 10.15
C GLU A 169 -4.47 -14.35 9.02
N LEU A 170 -5.13 -13.20 9.15
CA LEU A 170 -6.03 -12.70 8.11
C LEU A 170 -5.28 -12.28 6.84
N ARG A 171 -4.09 -11.68 6.97
CA ARG A 171 -3.23 -11.37 5.81
C ARG A 171 -2.90 -12.61 4.99
N ALA A 172 -2.63 -13.74 5.65
CA ALA A 172 -2.34 -15.00 4.96
C ALA A 172 -3.59 -15.61 4.27
N GLU A 173 -4.78 -15.46 4.87
CA GLU A 173 -6.02 -16.06 4.37
C GLU A 173 -6.73 -15.20 3.30
N LEU A 174 -6.67 -13.89 3.42
CA LEU A 174 -7.39 -12.97 2.52
C LEU A 174 -7.08 -13.18 1.03
N PRO A 175 -5.82 -13.36 0.58
CA PRO A 175 -5.52 -13.59 -0.84
C PRO A 175 -6.22 -14.84 -1.40
N ARG A 176 -6.31 -15.92 -0.60
CA ARG A 176 -7.00 -17.15 -0.99
C ARG A 176 -8.50 -16.93 -1.14
N ILE A 177 -9.11 -16.26 -0.15
CA ILE A 177 -10.54 -15.94 -0.19
C ILE A 177 -10.86 -15.07 -1.40
N PHE A 178 -10.00 -14.09 -1.70
CA PHE A 178 -10.18 -13.21 -2.84
C PHE A 178 -10.09 -13.96 -4.18
N ALA A 179 -9.11 -14.86 -4.31
CA ALA A 179 -8.95 -15.66 -5.52
C ALA A 179 -10.16 -16.60 -5.78
N GLU A 180 -10.73 -17.20 -4.73
CA GLU A 180 -11.87 -18.13 -4.84
C GLU A 180 -13.18 -17.43 -5.24
N SER A 181 -13.34 -16.13 -4.96
CA SER A 181 -14.61 -15.42 -5.16
C SER A 181 -14.84 -14.97 -6.61
N GLY A 182 -13.79 -14.79 -7.42
CA GLY A 182 -13.85 -14.23 -8.76
C GLY A 182 -14.20 -12.73 -8.81
N ALA A 183 -14.37 -12.05 -7.67
CA ALA A 183 -14.66 -10.63 -7.59
C ALA A 183 -13.42 -9.77 -7.87
N ILE A 184 -13.65 -8.49 -8.12
CA ILE A 184 -12.58 -7.48 -8.11
C ILE A 184 -12.39 -7.03 -6.67
N PHE A 185 -11.18 -7.21 -6.12
CA PHE A 185 -10.85 -6.69 -4.79
C PHE A 185 -9.99 -5.44 -4.89
N VAL A 186 -10.35 -4.43 -4.10
CA VAL A 186 -9.58 -3.21 -3.92
C VAL A 186 -9.31 -3.05 -2.43
N TYR A 187 -8.05 -3.04 -2.06
CA TYR A 187 -7.55 -2.95 -0.70
C TYR A 187 -6.75 -1.66 -0.53
N ALA A 188 -7.24 -0.71 0.23
CA ALA A 188 -6.49 0.52 0.52
C ALA A 188 -5.68 0.36 1.80
N THR A 189 -4.42 0.79 1.74
CA THR A 189 -3.51 0.80 2.89
C THR A 189 -2.50 1.95 2.81
N THR A 190 -1.95 2.32 3.95
CA THR A 190 -0.79 3.20 4.07
C THR A 190 0.51 2.41 4.25
N GLU A 191 0.44 1.10 4.49
CA GLU A 191 1.59 0.24 4.80
C GLU A 191 2.14 -0.45 3.54
N PRO A 192 3.36 -0.12 3.08
CA PRO A 192 4.00 -0.78 1.92
C PRO A 192 4.16 -2.29 2.10
N HIS A 193 4.44 -2.72 3.32
CA HIS A 193 4.59 -4.12 3.68
C HIS A 193 3.30 -4.93 3.41
N GLU A 194 2.12 -4.36 3.70
CA GLU A 194 0.84 -4.99 3.36
C GLU A 194 0.68 -5.20 1.86
N ALA A 195 1.04 -4.19 1.06
CA ALA A 195 0.96 -4.31 -0.40
C ALA A 195 1.84 -5.45 -0.92
N LEU A 196 3.06 -5.59 -0.40
CA LEU A 196 3.98 -6.66 -0.81
C LEU A 196 3.49 -8.05 -0.38
N LEU A 197 2.94 -8.18 0.84
CA LEU A 197 2.42 -9.45 1.34
C LEU A 197 1.14 -9.90 0.61
N LEU A 198 0.24 -8.97 0.34
CA LEU A 198 -1.00 -9.27 -0.38
C LEU A 198 -0.74 -9.61 -1.85
N GLY A 199 0.30 -9.04 -2.46
CA GLY A 199 0.64 -9.27 -3.86
C GLY A 199 -0.38 -8.66 -4.84
N GLY A 200 -0.62 -9.33 -5.97
CA GLY A 200 -1.53 -8.85 -7.01
C GLY A 200 -0.98 -7.63 -7.73
N HIS A 201 -1.81 -6.59 -7.88
CA HIS A 201 -1.45 -5.31 -8.51
C HIS A 201 -1.49 -4.19 -7.48
N THR A 202 -0.63 -3.20 -7.63
CA THR A 202 -0.64 -2.01 -6.77
C THR A 202 -0.74 -0.75 -7.60
N ALA A 203 -1.68 0.12 -7.22
CA ALA A 203 -1.72 1.51 -7.62
C ALA A 203 -1.13 2.37 -6.49
N THR A 204 -0.04 3.05 -6.75
CA THR A 204 0.53 4.04 -5.84
C THR A 204 -0.19 5.38 -6.04
N LEU A 205 -0.61 6.00 -4.94
CA LEU A 205 -1.35 7.26 -4.95
C LEU A 205 -0.59 8.35 -4.19
N SER A 206 -0.54 9.53 -4.79
CA SER A 206 -0.05 10.75 -4.17
C SER A 206 -0.84 11.95 -4.66
N GLU A 207 -1.25 12.83 -3.77
CA GLU A 207 -1.95 14.09 -4.08
C GLU A 207 -3.12 13.95 -5.08
N GLY A 208 -3.90 12.87 -4.91
CA GLY A 208 -5.06 12.58 -5.75
C GLY A 208 -4.73 11.99 -7.14
N ARG A 209 -3.47 11.63 -7.41
CA ARG A 209 -3.04 11.01 -8.67
C ARG A 209 -2.58 9.58 -8.44
N VAL A 210 -2.81 8.72 -9.43
CA VAL A 210 -2.13 7.43 -9.52
C VAL A 210 -0.76 7.69 -10.16
N THR A 211 0.31 7.46 -9.39
CA THR A 211 1.69 7.67 -9.87
C THR A 211 2.20 6.49 -10.68
N GLN A 212 1.80 5.28 -10.29
CA GLN A 212 2.07 4.05 -11.04
C GLN A 212 1.02 2.98 -10.74
N PHE A 213 0.72 2.11 -11.71
CA PHE A 213 -0.10 0.92 -11.53
C PHE A 213 0.53 -0.27 -12.26
N GLY A 214 0.61 -1.41 -11.60
CA GLY A 214 1.16 -2.63 -12.17
C GLY A 214 1.27 -3.77 -11.15
N PRO A 215 1.87 -4.92 -11.55
CA PRO A 215 2.19 -5.99 -10.62
C PRO A 215 2.98 -5.47 -9.42
N THR A 216 2.56 -5.81 -8.21
CA THR A 216 3.09 -5.21 -6.96
C THR A 216 4.60 -5.26 -6.88
N VAL A 217 5.20 -6.42 -7.18
CA VAL A 217 6.66 -6.60 -7.12
C VAL A 217 7.39 -5.74 -8.17
N GLU A 218 6.79 -5.54 -9.34
CA GLU A 218 7.38 -4.69 -10.38
C GLU A 218 7.33 -3.20 -9.99
N VAL A 219 6.19 -2.73 -9.46
CA VAL A 219 6.06 -1.35 -8.98
C VAL A 219 7.06 -1.07 -7.85
N PHE A 220 7.26 -2.01 -6.93
CA PHE A 220 8.26 -1.91 -5.88
C PHE A 220 9.69 -1.88 -6.42
N ARG A 221 10.03 -2.80 -7.32
CA ARG A 221 11.41 -2.95 -7.85
C ARG A 221 11.77 -1.91 -8.90
N ARG A 222 10.78 -1.41 -9.65
CA ARG A 222 10.96 -0.48 -10.77
C ARG A 222 9.97 0.68 -10.66
N PRO A 223 10.11 1.53 -9.63
CA PRO A 223 9.26 2.70 -9.51
C PRO A 223 9.47 3.63 -10.70
N ALA A 224 8.38 4.12 -11.28
CA ALA A 224 8.40 5.02 -12.43
C ALA A 224 8.91 6.43 -12.07
N ASP A 225 8.80 6.80 -10.81
CA ASP A 225 9.21 8.10 -10.29
C ASP A 225 9.61 8.03 -8.80
N LEU A 226 10.21 9.11 -8.33
CA LEU A 226 10.65 9.25 -6.94
C LEU A 226 9.49 9.21 -5.94
N VAL A 227 8.30 9.68 -6.34
CA VAL A 227 7.09 9.65 -5.49
C VAL A 227 6.66 8.21 -5.25
N THR A 228 6.61 7.40 -6.29
CA THR A 228 6.32 5.96 -6.21
C THR A 228 7.37 5.24 -5.34
N ALA A 229 8.66 5.51 -5.55
CA ALA A 229 9.73 4.91 -4.76
C ALA A 229 9.60 5.24 -3.27
N ARG A 230 9.30 6.50 -2.93
CA ARG A 230 9.05 6.94 -1.55
C ARG A 230 7.80 6.31 -0.96
N THR A 231 6.73 6.19 -1.75
CA THR A 231 5.46 5.58 -1.31
C THR A 231 5.63 4.11 -0.93
N PHE A 232 6.54 3.40 -1.59
CA PHE A 232 6.83 1.99 -1.31
C PHE A 232 7.94 1.76 -0.27
N SER A 233 8.47 2.81 0.33
CA SER A 233 9.61 2.69 1.27
C SER A 233 9.16 2.91 2.71
N ASP A 234 9.32 1.85 3.52
CA ASP A 234 9.17 1.88 4.98
C ASP A 234 10.27 0.99 5.59
N PRO A 235 11.22 1.58 6.33
CA PRO A 235 11.43 3.01 6.61
C PRO A 235 11.61 3.87 5.35
N PRO A 236 11.55 5.21 5.47
CA PRO A 236 11.61 6.13 4.33
C PRO A 236 12.81 5.90 3.41
N LEU A 237 12.60 6.06 2.11
CA LEU A 237 13.65 5.99 1.10
C LEU A 237 14.78 6.96 1.41
N ASN A 238 16.01 6.49 1.46
CA ASN A 238 17.19 7.33 1.51
C ASN A 238 17.40 7.98 0.16
N THR A 239 17.67 9.28 0.16
CA THR A 239 17.98 10.03 -1.07
C THR A 239 19.23 10.88 -0.91
N VAL A 240 19.95 11.11 -2.00
CA VAL A 240 21.08 12.02 -2.06
C VAL A 240 21.13 12.67 -3.44
N GLU A 241 21.40 13.97 -3.47
CA GLU A 241 21.66 14.70 -4.71
C GLU A 241 23.06 14.37 -5.23
N ALA A 242 23.18 14.21 -6.56
CA ALA A 242 24.43 13.90 -7.21
C ALA A 242 24.52 14.56 -8.57
N ASP A 243 25.74 15.01 -8.93
CA ASP A 243 26.06 15.48 -10.26
C ASP A 243 26.81 14.39 -11.04
N LEU A 244 26.26 13.99 -12.19
CA LEU A 244 26.91 13.04 -13.09
C LEU A 244 27.82 13.81 -14.06
N SER A 245 29.11 13.46 -14.05
CA SER A 245 30.08 13.94 -15.02
C SER A 245 31.19 12.91 -15.22
N GLY A 246 31.65 12.76 -16.45
CA GLY A 246 32.75 11.85 -16.77
C GLY A 246 32.47 10.37 -16.44
N GLY A 247 31.21 9.93 -16.47
CA GLY A 247 30.81 8.55 -16.19
C GLY A 247 30.77 8.18 -14.71
N ALA A 248 30.80 9.18 -13.80
CA ALA A 248 30.70 8.97 -12.38
C ALA A 248 29.76 9.99 -11.71
N PHE A 249 29.01 9.55 -10.72
CA PHE A 249 28.22 10.41 -9.84
C PHE A 249 29.10 10.96 -8.74
N HIS A 250 29.13 12.28 -8.64
CA HIS A 250 29.72 13.01 -7.52
C HIS A 250 28.62 13.33 -6.53
N LEU A 251 28.55 12.56 -5.45
CA LEU A 251 27.52 12.72 -4.41
C LEU A 251 27.83 13.96 -3.56
N HIS A 252 26.80 14.67 -3.13
CA HIS A 252 26.95 15.65 -2.08
C HIS A 252 27.48 14.93 -0.82
N GLY A 253 28.62 15.41 -0.26
CA GLY A 253 29.37 14.73 0.79
C GLY A 253 30.67 14.07 0.33
N GLY A 254 31.01 14.17 -0.98
CA GLY A 254 32.33 13.89 -1.51
C GLY A 254 32.61 12.45 -1.97
N ALA A 255 31.62 11.56 -1.90
CA ALA A 255 31.79 10.22 -2.47
C ALA A 255 31.59 10.21 -3.98
N VAL A 256 32.33 9.34 -4.66
CA VAL A 256 32.24 9.15 -6.11
C VAL A 256 31.73 7.71 -6.37
N VAL A 257 30.68 7.60 -7.17
CA VAL A 257 30.04 6.32 -7.51
C VAL A 257 30.01 6.16 -9.02
N PRO A 258 30.46 5.01 -9.59
CA PRO A 258 30.36 4.77 -11.02
C PRO A 258 28.91 4.87 -11.51
N ALA A 259 28.69 5.56 -12.62
CA ALA A 259 27.37 5.65 -13.22
C ALA A 259 27.07 4.45 -14.13
N PRO A 260 25.79 4.03 -14.27
CA PRO A 260 25.38 3.11 -15.31
C PRO A 260 25.68 3.68 -16.71
N GLN A 261 26.01 2.79 -17.66
CA GLN A 261 26.24 3.21 -19.03
C GLN A 261 24.99 3.84 -19.67
N GLY A 262 25.19 4.89 -20.45
CA GLY A 262 24.10 5.51 -21.23
C GLY A 262 23.29 6.56 -20.48
N VAL A 263 23.61 6.86 -19.24
CA VAL A 263 23.01 7.98 -18.50
C VAL A 263 23.75 9.26 -18.88
N PRO A 264 23.06 10.32 -19.36
CA PRO A 264 23.71 11.58 -19.74
C PRO A 264 24.20 12.36 -18.52
N ASP A 265 25.25 13.19 -18.72
CA ASP A 265 25.72 14.09 -17.66
C ASP A 265 24.60 15.05 -17.23
N GLY A 266 24.53 15.33 -15.93
CA GLY A 266 23.48 16.17 -15.34
C GLY A 266 23.31 15.97 -13.86
N ARG A 267 22.29 16.63 -13.32
CA ARG A 267 21.91 16.51 -11.91
C ARG A 267 20.85 15.43 -11.74
N TYR A 268 21.02 14.59 -10.72
CA TYR A 268 20.16 13.45 -10.38
C TYR A 268 19.88 13.38 -8.89
N THR A 269 18.72 12.81 -8.53
CA THR A 269 18.48 12.30 -7.19
C THR A 269 18.73 10.79 -7.20
N ILE A 270 19.64 10.32 -6.36
CA ILE A 270 19.91 8.90 -6.15
C ILE A 270 19.08 8.43 -4.96
N GLY A 271 18.27 7.40 -5.15
CA GLY A 271 17.48 6.75 -4.11
C GLY A 271 18.00 5.35 -3.80
N PHE A 272 17.92 4.93 -2.54
CA PHE A 272 18.22 3.56 -2.09
C PHE A 272 17.44 3.21 -0.82
N GLN A 273 17.07 1.93 -0.73
CA GLN A 273 16.30 1.44 0.41
C GLN A 273 17.14 1.36 1.68
N PRO A 274 16.56 1.55 2.88
CA PRO A 274 17.27 1.47 4.15
C PRO A 274 18.07 0.18 4.37
N HIS A 275 17.57 -0.96 3.89
CA HIS A 275 18.23 -2.26 3.99
C HIS A 275 19.36 -2.47 2.97
N HIS A 276 19.54 -1.56 2.01
CA HIS A 276 20.69 -1.54 1.10
C HIS A 276 21.86 -0.70 1.63
N LEU A 277 21.68 -0.05 2.79
CA LEU A 277 22.74 0.63 3.52
C LEU A 277 23.27 -0.30 4.62
N SER A 278 24.58 -0.44 4.77
CA SER A 278 25.18 -1.38 5.71
C SER A 278 26.34 -0.75 6.48
N LEU A 279 26.59 -1.30 7.70
CA LEU A 279 27.72 -0.91 8.56
C LEU A 279 29.06 -1.52 8.11
N SER A 280 29.03 -2.54 7.28
CA SER A 280 30.20 -3.18 6.72
C SER A 280 30.11 -3.25 5.21
N ARG A 281 31.23 -3.23 4.51
CA ARG A 281 31.30 -3.28 3.06
C ARG A 281 30.76 -4.61 2.53
N PRO A 282 29.60 -4.66 1.83
CA PRO A 282 28.99 -5.91 1.38
C PRO A 282 29.71 -6.53 0.16
N GLY A 283 30.57 -5.77 -0.53
CA GLY A 283 31.30 -6.26 -1.69
C GLY A 283 32.06 -5.15 -2.43
N PRO A 284 32.73 -5.49 -3.54
CA PRO A 284 33.58 -4.55 -4.27
C PRO A 284 32.76 -3.39 -4.94
N ALA A 285 31.49 -3.64 -5.24
CA ALA A 285 30.60 -2.64 -5.82
C ALA A 285 30.00 -1.66 -4.79
N ALA A 286 30.39 -1.75 -3.52
CA ALA A 286 29.87 -0.86 -2.49
C ALA A 286 30.65 0.44 -2.40
N ALA A 287 29.93 1.55 -2.36
CA ALA A 287 30.46 2.90 -2.10
C ALA A 287 30.40 3.19 -0.60
N GLY A 288 31.52 3.66 -0.03
CA GLY A 288 31.61 4.13 1.36
C GLY A 288 31.19 5.60 1.47
N LEU A 289 30.37 5.90 2.48
CA LEU A 289 29.84 7.23 2.74
C LEU A 289 30.00 7.54 4.23
N ARG A 290 30.44 8.75 4.56
CA ARG A 290 30.54 9.19 5.96
C ARG A 290 29.20 9.73 6.42
N ALA A 291 28.74 9.28 7.57
CA ALA A 291 27.51 9.75 8.16
C ALA A 291 27.67 9.90 9.68
N ARG A 292 26.90 10.81 10.26
CA ARG A 292 26.84 11.01 11.72
C ARG A 292 25.62 10.27 12.28
N VAL A 293 25.84 9.50 13.33
CA VAL A 293 24.79 8.79 14.05
C VAL A 293 23.92 9.77 14.80
N GLY A 294 22.62 9.75 14.54
CA GLY A 294 21.60 10.46 15.31
C GLY A 294 21.08 9.59 16.46
N VAL A 295 20.10 8.75 16.16
CA VAL A 295 19.46 7.83 17.13
C VAL A 295 19.54 6.41 16.60
N SER A 296 19.71 5.44 17.51
CA SER A 296 19.61 4.00 17.19
C SER A 296 18.39 3.43 17.93
N GLU A 297 17.46 2.83 17.19
CA GLU A 297 16.27 2.18 17.71
C GLU A 297 16.43 0.66 17.56
N ILE A 298 16.45 -0.06 18.69
CA ILE A 298 16.63 -1.52 18.71
C ILE A 298 15.26 -2.17 18.91
N THR A 299 14.81 -2.96 17.92
CA THR A 299 13.52 -3.67 17.97
C THR A 299 13.65 -5.14 18.39
N GLY A 300 14.88 -5.60 18.67
CA GLY A 300 15.19 -6.97 19.05
C GLY A 300 15.83 -7.79 17.94
N SER A 301 15.19 -7.92 16.79
CA SER A 301 15.76 -8.58 15.60
C SER A 301 16.55 -7.65 14.69
N GLU A 302 16.29 -6.36 14.79
CA GLU A 302 16.81 -5.31 13.89
C GLU A 302 17.18 -4.07 14.68
N THR A 303 18.06 -3.26 14.10
CA THR A 303 18.42 -1.92 14.58
C THR A 303 18.21 -0.91 13.47
N PHE A 304 17.37 0.08 13.71
CA PHE A 304 17.20 1.25 12.85
C PHE A 304 18.18 2.32 13.30
N VAL A 305 19.08 2.72 12.43
CA VAL A 305 20.05 3.77 12.72
C VAL A 305 19.72 5.00 11.90
N HIS A 306 19.30 6.07 12.58
CA HIS A 306 19.08 7.36 11.95
C HIS A 306 20.42 8.06 11.77
N LEU A 307 20.71 8.46 10.54
CA LEU A 307 21.97 9.03 10.14
C LEU A 307 21.77 10.41 9.53
N ALA A 308 22.77 11.29 9.71
CA ALA A 308 22.87 12.55 8.97
C ALA A 308 24.05 12.49 8.00
N HIS A 309 23.80 12.74 6.71
CA HIS A 309 24.80 12.78 5.66
C HIS A 309 24.57 14.01 4.78
N ALA A 310 25.55 14.91 4.66
CA ALA A 310 25.50 16.08 3.78
C ALA A 310 24.20 16.94 3.89
N GLY A 311 23.62 17.03 5.08
CA GLY A 311 22.35 17.74 5.34
C GLY A 311 21.09 16.89 5.15
N GLU A 312 21.20 15.70 4.57
CA GLU A 312 20.11 14.74 4.42
C GLU A 312 19.98 13.83 5.64
N ARG A 313 18.76 13.29 5.85
CA ARG A 313 18.48 12.30 6.88
C ARG A 313 18.31 10.94 6.23
N TRP A 314 19.09 9.97 6.70
CA TRP A 314 19.02 8.59 6.23
C TRP A 314 18.62 7.65 7.36
N VAL A 315 18.09 6.50 6.98
CA VAL A 315 17.84 5.37 7.88
C VAL A 315 18.64 4.17 7.36
N LEU A 316 19.40 3.54 8.22
CA LEU A 316 20.04 2.26 7.97
C LEU A 316 19.28 1.20 8.77
N LEU A 317 18.89 0.10 8.10
CA LEU A 317 18.28 -1.06 8.72
C LEU A 317 19.32 -2.18 8.79
N ALA A 318 19.81 -2.45 10.00
CA ALA A 318 20.78 -3.52 10.26
C ALA A 318 20.14 -4.69 11.00
N HIS A 319 20.42 -5.92 10.58
CA HIS A 319 20.00 -7.11 11.31
C HIS A 319 20.78 -7.27 12.61
N GLY A 320 20.09 -7.66 13.68
CA GLY A 320 20.65 -7.82 15.00
C GLY A 320 20.72 -6.53 15.82
N ILE A 321 21.42 -6.60 16.93
CA ILE A 321 21.57 -5.51 17.90
C ILE A 321 22.89 -4.79 17.66
N HIS A 322 22.81 -3.52 17.29
CA HIS A 322 23.96 -2.65 17.08
C HIS A 322 23.89 -1.45 18.01
N HIS A 323 24.87 -1.33 18.90
CA HIS A 323 25.00 -0.17 19.77
C HIS A 323 25.94 0.85 19.14
N LEU A 324 25.38 1.94 18.63
CA LEU A 324 26.13 3.06 18.05
C LEU A 324 25.97 4.30 18.93
N GLU A 325 27.07 4.97 19.23
CA GLU A 325 27.04 6.19 20.05
C GLU A 325 26.45 7.35 19.24
N THR A 326 25.48 8.04 19.83
CA THR A 326 24.89 9.25 19.25
C THR A 326 25.96 10.32 19.02
N GLY A 327 25.98 10.90 17.85
CA GLY A 327 26.97 11.91 17.42
C GLY A 327 28.27 11.32 16.83
N ALA A 328 28.47 9.99 16.92
CA ALA A 328 29.64 9.35 16.30
C ALA A 328 29.63 9.50 14.77
N GLU A 329 30.78 9.76 14.18
CA GLU A 329 30.99 9.67 12.76
C GLU A 329 31.38 8.24 12.38
N ILE A 330 30.60 7.65 11.48
CA ILE A 330 30.80 6.29 10.98
C ILE A 330 30.88 6.26 9.48
N GLU A 331 31.53 5.26 8.93
CA GLU A 331 31.44 4.93 7.52
C GLU A 331 30.32 3.90 7.31
N VAL A 332 29.44 4.18 6.36
CA VAL A 332 28.37 3.28 5.94
C VAL A 332 28.53 2.99 4.45
N PHE A 333 28.00 1.85 4.00
CA PHE A 333 28.22 1.37 2.65
C PHE A 333 26.89 1.15 1.94
N VAL A 334 26.76 1.66 0.71
CA VAL A 334 25.64 1.39 -0.17
C VAL A 334 26.09 0.53 -1.35
N ASP A 335 25.34 -0.54 -1.62
CA ASP A 335 25.58 -1.36 -2.81
C ASP A 335 25.07 -0.63 -4.05
N THR A 336 25.99 -0.24 -4.95
CA THR A 336 25.64 0.56 -6.12
C THR A 336 24.72 -0.14 -7.12
N ARG A 337 24.58 -1.47 -7.02
CA ARG A 337 23.64 -2.25 -7.86
C ARG A 337 22.16 -2.01 -7.49
N HIS A 338 21.90 -1.47 -6.30
CA HIS A 338 20.55 -1.21 -5.78
C HIS A 338 20.16 0.28 -5.82
N LEU A 339 20.96 1.12 -6.48
CA LEU A 339 20.66 2.54 -6.62
C LEU A 339 19.55 2.76 -7.65
N MET A 340 18.59 3.60 -7.28
CA MET A 340 17.55 4.13 -8.15
C MET A 340 17.97 5.54 -8.57
N LEU A 341 17.82 5.86 -9.85
CA LEU A 341 18.21 7.16 -10.40
C LEU A 341 16.96 7.91 -10.89
N PHE A 342 16.83 9.15 -10.45
CA PHE A 342 15.74 10.02 -10.83
C PHE A 342 16.28 11.33 -11.41
N ASP A 343 15.68 11.78 -12.53
CA ASP A 343 16.01 13.07 -13.15
C ASP A 343 15.48 14.26 -12.31
N ALA A 344 15.77 15.47 -12.74
CA ALA A 344 15.32 16.70 -12.07
C ALA A 344 13.78 16.83 -11.98
N ALA A 345 13.03 16.12 -12.81
CA ALA A 345 11.56 16.02 -12.73
C ALA A 345 11.08 14.88 -11.83
N GLY A 346 11.98 14.15 -11.18
CA GLY A 346 11.70 12.99 -10.34
C GLY A 346 11.33 11.73 -11.11
N ARG A 347 11.52 11.67 -12.42
CA ARG A 347 11.23 10.47 -13.23
C ARG A 347 12.41 9.50 -13.17
N ALA A 348 12.11 8.22 -13.08
CA ALA A 348 13.15 7.20 -13.07
C ALA A 348 13.93 7.18 -14.40
N VAL A 349 15.25 7.22 -14.30
CA VAL A 349 16.18 7.12 -15.43
C VAL A 349 16.76 5.71 -15.50
N ALA A 350 17.06 5.11 -14.35
CA ALA A 350 17.51 3.75 -14.22
C ALA A 350 16.94 3.12 -12.95
N ALA A 351 16.51 1.87 -13.04
CA ALA A 351 16.12 1.03 -11.91
C ALA A 351 17.30 0.14 -11.48
N PRO A 352 17.30 -0.40 -10.25
CA PRO A 352 18.29 -1.36 -9.80
C PRO A 352 18.43 -2.52 -10.79
N ALA A 353 19.65 -2.97 -11.03
CA ALA A 353 19.87 -4.19 -11.79
C ALA A 353 19.17 -5.34 -11.06
N MET A 354 18.25 -6.04 -11.75
CA MET A 354 17.63 -7.24 -11.17
C MET A 354 18.75 -8.22 -10.87
N ALA A 355 18.96 -8.56 -9.60
CA ALA A 355 19.70 -9.77 -9.28
C ALA A 355 18.95 -10.92 -9.98
N SER A 356 19.61 -11.57 -10.94
CA SER A 356 19.12 -12.82 -11.52
C SER A 356 18.88 -13.78 -10.36
N ALA A 357 17.63 -14.22 -10.22
CA ALA A 357 17.21 -15.19 -9.21
C ALA A 357 17.95 -16.51 -9.41
#